data_4a8627cef7706f9b9100f0f044023861
#
_entry.id   4a8627cef7706f9b9100f0f044023861
#
_cell.length_a   1.000
_cell.length_b   1.000
_cell.length_c   1.000
_cell.angle_alpha   90.00
_cell.angle_beta   90.00
_cell.angle_gamma   90.00
#
_symmetry.space_group_name_H-M   'P 1'
#
loop_
_entity.id
_entity.type
_entity.pdbx_description
1 polymer ?
#
loop_
_entity_poly.entity_id
_entity_poly.type
_entity_poly.pdbx_seq_one_letter_code
_entity_poly.pdbx_strand_id
1 'polypeptide(L)'
;MNKDKQLHNDKINLSQLVLLGLGSLIGSGWLFGAWEASSIAGPAAIISWVLGFLVIGTIAYNYIEIGTMFPQSGGMSNYAQYTHGSLLGFIAAWANWVSWVTIIPIEAVSAVQYMSSWPWHWAKPMRYLMENGSISTYGLLAVYLIIVIFSLLNYWSVKLLTSFTSLISVFKLGVPMLTIIMLMLSGFDTSNYGHSASTFMPYGSAPIFAATTASGIIFSFNSFQTIINMGSEIKNPEKNIARGIAISLSISAVLYIILQSTFITSMPQSMLQHSGWNGINFNSPFADLAILLGINWLAILLYIEAFVSPFGTGVSFVAVTGRVLRAMEKNGHIPKFLGKMNEKYHIPRVAIIFNAIISMIMVTLFRDWGTLAAVISTATLVAYLTGPTTVIALRKMGPTMTRPFRAKILKVMAPLSFVLASLAIYWAMWPTTAEVILIIILGLPIYFFYEYRMNWRNTKKQIGGSLWIIVYLIVLSILSFIGSKEFKGLNMIHYPFDFIVIIIVALIFYYIGTTSSFESVYFRRATRINTKMRESLNNESKSSH
;
A
#
# COMPACT_ATOMS: atom_id res chain seq x y z
N MET A 1 -33.24 -26.17 3.64
CA MET A 1 -32.40 -26.34 2.44
C MET A 1 -32.09 -25.07 1.64
N ASN A 2 -32.70 -23.89 1.92
CA ASN A 2 -32.51 -22.68 1.10
C ASN A 2 -31.52 -21.63 1.64
N LYS A 3 -31.17 -21.61 2.92
CA LYS A 3 -30.23 -20.59 3.47
C LYS A 3 -28.79 -20.86 3.11
N ASP A 4 -28.36 -22.12 3.09
CA ASP A 4 -26.96 -22.46 2.75
C ASP A 4 -26.66 -22.32 1.25
N LYS A 5 -27.64 -22.55 0.38
CA LYS A 5 -27.52 -22.27 -1.06
C LYS A 5 -27.50 -20.77 -1.39
N GLN A 6 -28.24 -19.94 -0.65
CA GLN A 6 -28.18 -18.48 -0.80
C GLN A 6 -26.83 -17.92 -0.31
N LEU A 7 -26.31 -18.38 0.82
CA LEU A 7 -24.98 -18.01 1.32
C LEU A 7 -23.82 -18.42 0.38
N HIS A 8 -24.02 -19.44 -0.45
CA HIS A 8 -23.03 -19.89 -1.44
C HIS A 8 -23.08 -19.10 -2.74
N ASN A 9 -24.24 -18.52 -3.09
CA ASN A 9 -24.41 -17.67 -4.29
C ASN A 9 -23.90 -16.24 -4.11
N ASP A 10 -23.75 -15.76 -2.87
CA ASP A 10 -23.32 -14.40 -2.55
C ASP A 10 -21.78 -14.27 -2.42
N LYS A 11 -21.01 -15.35 -2.62
CA LYS A 11 -19.54 -15.32 -2.54
C LYS A 11 -18.90 -14.78 -3.82
N ILE A 12 -17.86 -13.98 -3.65
CA ILE A 12 -17.08 -13.33 -4.71
C ILE A 12 -16.38 -14.39 -5.58
N ASN A 13 -16.64 -14.40 -6.87
CA ASN A 13 -15.97 -15.26 -7.84
C ASN A 13 -14.61 -14.68 -8.28
N LEU A 14 -13.81 -15.44 -9.06
CA LEU A 14 -12.48 -15.01 -9.47
C LEU A 14 -12.47 -13.71 -10.29
N SER A 15 -13.39 -13.54 -11.23
CA SER A 15 -13.46 -12.32 -12.07
C SER A 15 -13.81 -11.09 -11.23
N GLN A 16 -14.80 -11.21 -10.34
CA GLN A 16 -15.14 -10.15 -9.39
C GLN A 16 -13.97 -9.83 -8.45
N LEU A 17 -13.24 -10.86 -8.01
CA LEU A 17 -12.07 -10.69 -7.14
C LEU A 17 -10.92 -9.96 -7.84
N VAL A 18 -10.66 -10.28 -9.11
CA VAL A 18 -9.66 -9.56 -9.92
C VAL A 18 -10.07 -8.11 -10.14
N LEU A 19 -11.34 -7.85 -10.49
CA LEU A 19 -11.85 -6.48 -10.65
C LEU A 19 -11.77 -5.69 -9.34
N LEU A 20 -12.07 -6.32 -8.20
CA LEU A 20 -11.95 -5.72 -6.89
C LEU A 20 -10.48 -5.42 -6.55
N GLY A 21 -9.56 -6.34 -6.85
CA GLY A 21 -8.13 -6.14 -6.72
C GLY A 21 -7.65 -4.96 -7.58
N LEU A 22 -8.01 -4.92 -8.86
CA LEU A 22 -7.67 -3.81 -9.76
C LEU A 22 -8.28 -2.49 -9.29
N GLY A 23 -9.55 -2.48 -8.90
CA GLY A 23 -10.23 -1.28 -8.38
C GLY A 23 -9.58 -0.72 -7.10
N SER A 24 -8.96 -1.60 -6.29
CA SER A 24 -8.21 -1.19 -5.10
C SER A 24 -6.79 -0.71 -5.42
N LEU A 25 -6.16 -1.25 -6.48
CA LEU A 25 -4.81 -0.87 -6.92
C LEU A 25 -4.80 0.47 -7.65
N ILE A 26 -5.86 0.77 -8.43
CA ILE A 26 -5.94 1.99 -9.23
C ILE A 26 -6.62 3.08 -8.41
N GLY A 27 -5.82 3.89 -7.73
CA GLY A 27 -6.19 5.12 -7.02
C GLY A 27 -5.50 6.33 -7.67
N SER A 28 -5.11 7.33 -6.88
CA SER A 28 -4.33 8.48 -7.38
C SER A 28 -2.93 8.14 -7.87
N GLY A 29 -2.41 6.95 -7.56
CA GLY A 29 -1.05 6.53 -7.92
C GLY A 29 -0.76 6.58 -9.42
N TRP A 30 -1.72 6.27 -10.30
CA TRP A 30 -1.51 6.36 -11.72
C TRP A 30 -1.47 7.80 -12.25
N LEU A 31 -2.15 8.74 -11.59
CA LEU A 31 -2.19 10.15 -11.98
C LEU A 31 -0.85 10.86 -11.75
N PHE A 32 -0.08 10.44 -10.74
CA PHE A 32 1.14 11.11 -10.30
C PHE A 32 2.39 10.26 -10.47
N GLY A 33 2.30 8.95 -10.26
CA GLY A 33 3.47 8.07 -10.12
C GLY A 33 4.43 8.08 -11.29
N ALA A 34 3.94 8.23 -12.52
CA ALA A 34 4.80 8.29 -13.70
C ALA A 34 5.64 9.58 -13.75
N TRP A 35 5.04 10.71 -13.40
CA TRP A 35 5.74 11.99 -13.29
C TRP A 35 6.73 12.00 -12.13
N GLU A 36 6.28 11.62 -10.92
CA GLU A 36 7.13 11.56 -9.73
C GLU A 36 8.35 10.66 -9.94
N ALA A 37 8.15 9.48 -10.54
CA ALA A 37 9.24 8.58 -10.83
C ALA A 37 10.23 9.16 -11.87
N SER A 38 9.70 9.82 -12.92
CA SER A 38 10.53 10.47 -13.93
C SER A 38 11.29 11.66 -13.38
N SER A 39 10.71 12.43 -12.46
CA SER A 39 11.39 13.57 -11.82
C SER A 39 12.60 13.12 -10.98
N ILE A 40 12.53 11.91 -10.40
CA ILE A 40 13.61 11.33 -9.58
C ILE A 40 14.64 10.60 -10.44
N ALA A 41 14.22 9.75 -11.36
CA ALA A 41 15.09 8.80 -12.08
C ALA A 41 15.22 9.08 -13.59
N GLY A 42 14.52 10.07 -14.12
CA GLY A 42 14.47 10.30 -15.56
C GLY A 42 13.80 9.14 -16.32
N PRO A 43 14.25 8.85 -17.55
CA PRO A 43 13.73 7.73 -18.34
C PRO A 43 13.90 6.35 -17.67
N ALA A 44 14.92 6.20 -16.80
CA ALA A 44 15.17 4.98 -16.05
C ALA A 44 14.09 4.64 -15.00
N ALA A 45 13.15 5.54 -14.76
CA ALA A 45 11.97 5.31 -13.92
C ALA A 45 11.17 4.05 -14.32
N ILE A 46 11.24 3.64 -15.59
CA ILE A 46 10.61 2.39 -16.04
C ILE A 46 11.17 1.16 -15.31
N ILE A 47 12.47 1.17 -14.94
CA ILE A 47 13.08 0.10 -14.14
C ILE A 47 12.54 0.12 -12.71
N SER A 48 12.25 1.30 -12.16
CA SER A 48 11.68 1.43 -10.80
C SER A 48 10.31 0.75 -10.70
N TRP A 49 9.46 0.80 -11.74
CA TRP A 49 8.20 0.07 -11.79
C TRP A 49 8.37 -1.45 -11.81
N VAL A 50 9.35 -1.94 -12.57
CA VAL A 50 9.70 -3.37 -12.58
C VAL A 50 10.21 -3.81 -11.21
N LEU A 51 11.08 -3.02 -10.58
CA LEU A 51 11.57 -3.30 -9.23
C LEU A 51 10.44 -3.30 -8.20
N GLY A 52 9.55 -2.32 -8.23
CA GLY A 52 8.38 -2.26 -7.34
C GLY A 52 7.48 -3.49 -7.47
N PHE A 53 7.20 -3.91 -8.72
CA PHE A 53 6.46 -5.15 -8.98
C PHE A 53 7.17 -6.39 -8.41
N LEU A 54 8.50 -6.50 -8.58
CA LEU A 54 9.28 -7.61 -8.04
C LEU A 54 9.29 -7.61 -6.51
N VAL A 55 9.48 -6.45 -5.87
CA VAL A 55 9.43 -6.33 -4.40
C VAL A 55 8.08 -6.80 -3.88
N ILE A 56 6.99 -6.24 -4.39
CA ILE A 56 5.64 -6.60 -3.92
C ILE A 56 5.27 -8.03 -4.31
N GLY A 57 5.67 -8.51 -5.49
CA GLY A 57 5.43 -9.88 -5.94
C GLY A 57 6.07 -10.93 -5.03
N THR A 58 7.33 -10.71 -4.61
CA THR A 58 8.00 -11.60 -3.66
C THR A 58 7.34 -11.59 -2.28
N ILE A 59 6.87 -10.43 -1.82
CA ILE A 59 6.12 -10.29 -0.57
C ILE A 59 4.77 -11.01 -0.69
N ALA A 60 4.00 -10.74 -1.73
CA ALA A 60 2.70 -11.35 -1.97
C ALA A 60 2.79 -12.89 -2.03
N TYR A 61 3.85 -13.45 -2.60
CA TYR A 61 4.08 -14.89 -2.63
C TYR A 61 4.12 -15.54 -1.24
N ASN A 62 4.70 -14.86 -0.25
CA ASN A 62 4.67 -15.32 1.15
C ASN A 62 3.26 -15.24 1.74
N TYR A 63 2.56 -14.15 1.50
CA TYR A 63 1.22 -13.93 2.04
C TYR A 63 0.14 -14.78 1.38
N ILE A 64 0.33 -15.25 0.14
CA ILE A 64 -0.60 -16.18 -0.52
C ILE A 64 -0.68 -17.50 0.28
N GLU A 65 0.45 -18.05 0.75
CA GLU A 65 0.42 -19.28 1.55
C GLU A 65 -0.37 -19.06 2.85
N ILE A 66 -0.08 -17.97 3.57
CA ILE A 66 -0.77 -17.67 4.82
C ILE A 66 -2.26 -17.37 4.60
N GLY A 67 -2.58 -16.59 3.57
CA GLY A 67 -3.95 -16.20 3.24
C GLY A 67 -4.83 -17.37 2.85
N THR A 68 -4.27 -18.35 2.11
CA THR A 68 -4.99 -19.59 1.78
C THR A 68 -5.11 -20.55 2.96
N MET A 69 -4.16 -20.53 3.92
CA MET A 69 -4.26 -21.29 5.17
C MET A 69 -5.32 -20.73 6.12
N PHE A 70 -5.52 -19.41 6.11
CA PHE A 70 -6.39 -18.69 7.04
C PHE A 70 -7.24 -17.65 6.29
N PRO A 71 -8.22 -18.09 5.47
CA PRO A 71 -9.08 -17.21 4.70
C PRO A 71 -10.11 -16.53 5.61
N GLN A 72 -9.69 -15.46 6.29
CA GLN A 72 -10.50 -14.72 7.26
C GLN A 72 -10.57 -13.25 6.90
N SER A 73 -11.65 -12.60 7.34
CA SER A 73 -11.78 -11.15 7.27
C SER A 73 -10.70 -10.46 8.11
N GLY A 74 -9.98 -9.48 7.54
CA GLY A 74 -8.90 -8.77 8.22
C GLY A 74 -7.64 -9.61 8.48
N GLY A 75 -7.39 -10.65 7.66
CA GLY A 75 -6.33 -11.64 7.84
C GLY A 75 -4.96 -11.05 8.11
N MET A 76 -4.54 -10.02 7.36
CA MET A 76 -3.21 -9.38 7.52
C MET A 76 -2.96 -8.88 8.94
N SER A 77 -3.97 -8.34 9.62
CA SER A 77 -3.85 -7.86 11.00
C SER A 77 -3.71 -8.97 12.04
N ASN A 78 -3.91 -10.23 11.64
CA ASN A 78 -3.92 -11.38 12.55
C ASN A 78 -2.71 -12.31 12.39
N TYR A 79 -2.09 -12.35 11.21
CA TYR A 79 -1.13 -13.39 10.86
C TYR A 79 0.11 -13.40 11.74
N ALA A 80 0.72 -12.24 11.97
CA ALA A 80 1.95 -12.13 12.75
C ALA A 80 1.77 -12.61 14.21
N GLN A 81 0.60 -12.40 14.81
CA GLN A 81 0.34 -12.85 16.18
C GLN A 81 0.23 -14.37 16.32
N TYR A 82 -0.04 -15.10 15.23
CA TYR A 82 -0.14 -16.56 15.30
C TYR A 82 1.18 -17.22 15.70
N THR A 83 2.29 -16.63 15.33
CA THR A 83 3.63 -17.22 15.56
C THR A 83 4.47 -16.49 16.59
N HIS A 84 4.27 -15.18 16.79
CA HIS A 84 5.12 -14.35 17.64
C HIS A 84 4.33 -13.62 18.75
N GLY A 85 3.04 -13.88 18.84
CA GLY A 85 2.19 -13.31 19.88
C GLY A 85 1.68 -11.89 19.56
N SER A 86 1.03 -11.26 20.57
CA SER A 86 0.25 -10.05 20.38
C SER A 86 1.09 -8.82 20.04
N LEU A 87 2.33 -8.71 20.53
CA LEU A 87 3.17 -7.54 20.27
C LEU A 87 3.55 -7.42 18.78
N LEU A 88 4.01 -8.53 18.15
CA LEU A 88 4.29 -8.51 16.72
C LEU A 88 3.00 -8.29 15.91
N GLY A 89 1.90 -8.92 16.34
CA GLY A 89 0.58 -8.67 15.75
C GLY A 89 0.15 -7.23 15.82
N PHE A 90 0.39 -6.56 16.96
CA PHE A 90 0.13 -5.12 17.11
C PHE A 90 0.98 -4.28 16.15
N ILE A 91 2.32 -4.50 16.11
CA ILE A 91 3.22 -3.73 15.25
C ILE A 91 2.81 -3.85 13.78
N ALA A 92 2.53 -5.08 13.32
CA ALA A 92 2.07 -5.32 11.95
C ALA A 92 0.73 -4.63 11.65
N ALA A 93 -0.26 -4.75 12.56
CA ALA A 93 -1.57 -4.14 12.41
C ALA A 93 -1.51 -2.62 12.48
N TRP A 94 -0.68 -2.06 13.36
CA TRP A 94 -0.50 -0.63 13.53
C TRP A 94 0.20 0.00 12.32
N ALA A 95 1.30 -0.59 11.83
CA ALA A 95 1.98 -0.14 10.62
C ALA A 95 1.04 -0.20 9.40
N ASN A 96 0.27 -1.27 9.26
CA ASN A 96 -0.74 -1.39 8.21
C ASN A 96 -1.85 -0.33 8.33
N TRP A 97 -2.30 -0.03 9.56
CA TRP A 97 -3.29 1.02 9.79
C TRP A 97 -2.72 2.41 9.48
N VAL A 98 -1.48 2.71 9.87
CA VAL A 98 -0.79 3.97 9.52
C VAL A 98 -0.72 4.13 8.00
N SER A 99 -0.33 3.09 7.27
CA SER A 99 -0.35 3.11 5.80
C SER A 99 -1.74 3.44 5.26
N TRP A 100 -2.76 2.74 5.71
CA TRP A 100 -4.10 2.85 5.15
C TRP A 100 -4.84 4.13 5.54
N VAL A 101 -4.63 4.64 6.75
CA VAL A 101 -5.21 5.93 7.16
C VAL A 101 -4.61 7.09 6.37
N THR A 102 -3.36 6.96 5.92
CA THR A 102 -2.68 7.96 5.07
C THR A 102 -3.18 7.93 3.61
N ILE A 103 -3.85 6.85 3.17
CA ILE A 103 -4.50 6.82 1.85
C ILE A 103 -5.70 7.81 1.79
N ILE A 104 -6.37 8.07 2.89
CA ILE A 104 -7.48 9.02 2.92
C ILE A 104 -7.03 10.43 2.52
N PRO A 105 -6.00 11.02 3.17
CA PRO A 105 -5.53 12.35 2.80
C PRO A 105 -4.80 12.41 1.45
N ILE A 106 -4.06 11.39 1.01
CA ILE A 106 -3.38 11.44 -0.29
C ILE A 106 -4.39 11.52 -1.45
N GLU A 107 -5.53 10.82 -1.35
CA GLU A 107 -6.59 10.91 -2.35
C GLU A 107 -7.26 12.29 -2.34
N ALA A 108 -7.43 12.90 -1.17
CA ALA A 108 -7.93 14.28 -1.07
C ALA A 108 -6.93 15.31 -1.61
N VAL A 109 -5.62 15.13 -1.33
CA VAL A 109 -4.53 15.95 -1.90
C VAL A 109 -4.51 15.85 -3.42
N SER A 110 -4.65 14.64 -3.97
CA SER A 110 -4.72 14.41 -5.41
C SER A 110 -5.79 15.25 -6.08
N ALA A 111 -7.01 15.24 -5.54
CA ALA A 111 -8.13 16.03 -6.07
C ALA A 111 -7.83 17.55 -6.00
N VAL A 112 -7.34 18.04 -4.85
CA VAL A 112 -7.04 19.47 -4.64
C VAL A 112 -5.89 19.93 -5.54
N GLN A 113 -4.86 19.11 -5.72
CA GLN A 113 -3.72 19.42 -6.59
C GLN A 113 -4.16 19.53 -8.05
N TYR A 114 -5.01 18.61 -8.55
CA TYR A 114 -5.59 18.70 -9.89
C TYR A 114 -6.50 19.94 -10.06
N MET A 115 -7.26 20.34 -9.02
CA MET A 115 -8.05 21.58 -9.06
C MET A 115 -7.19 22.81 -9.29
N SER A 116 -5.97 22.85 -8.77
CA SER A 116 -5.09 24.03 -8.88
C SER A 116 -4.66 24.35 -10.30
N SER A 117 -4.72 23.38 -11.21
CA SER A 117 -4.35 23.54 -12.63
C SER A 117 -5.55 23.70 -13.56
N TRP A 118 -6.78 23.83 -13.06
CA TRP A 118 -7.95 24.04 -13.90
C TRP A 118 -7.81 25.27 -14.79
N PRO A 119 -8.03 25.16 -16.13
CA PRO A 119 -7.74 26.22 -17.08
C PRO A 119 -8.83 27.30 -17.15
N TRP A 120 -9.99 27.08 -16.53
CA TRP A 120 -11.13 27.98 -16.63
C TRP A 120 -10.94 29.29 -15.89
N HIS A 121 -11.43 30.39 -16.47
CA HIS A 121 -11.30 31.72 -15.88
C HIS A 121 -11.86 31.84 -14.45
N TRP A 122 -12.99 31.18 -14.17
CA TRP A 122 -13.61 31.17 -12.85
C TRP A 122 -12.80 30.37 -11.82
N ALA A 123 -11.94 29.47 -12.28
CA ALA A 123 -11.10 28.61 -11.42
C ALA A 123 -9.74 29.25 -11.06
N LYS A 124 -9.45 30.47 -11.52
CA LYS A 124 -8.19 31.17 -11.16
C LYS A 124 -7.86 31.17 -9.67
N PRO A 125 -8.82 31.33 -8.73
CA PRO A 125 -8.53 31.25 -7.30
C PRO A 125 -8.02 29.87 -6.84
N MET A 126 -8.28 28.79 -7.59
CA MET A 126 -7.82 27.44 -7.27
C MET A 126 -6.29 27.31 -7.36
N ARG A 127 -5.61 28.19 -8.07
CA ARG A 127 -4.13 28.23 -8.14
C ARG A 127 -3.48 28.48 -6.78
N TYR A 128 -4.17 29.16 -5.87
CA TYR A 128 -3.72 29.41 -4.49
C TYR A 128 -3.80 28.17 -3.58
N LEU A 129 -4.39 27.05 -4.06
CA LEU A 129 -4.42 25.79 -3.33
C LEU A 129 -3.05 25.12 -3.23
N MET A 130 -2.14 25.46 -4.16
CA MET A 130 -0.76 24.98 -4.17
C MET A 130 0.22 26.15 -3.98
N GLU A 131 1.33 25.85 -3.31
CA GLU A 131 2.43 26.79 -3.09
C GLU A 131 3.75 26.02 -3.10
N ASN A 132 4.69 26.42 -3.96
CA ASN A 132 6.01 25.77 -4.09
C ASN A 132 5.95 24.23 -4.26
N GLY A 133 4.99 23.70 -5.01
CA GLY A 133 4.82 22.26 -5.25
C GLY A 133 4.12 21.50 -4.12
N SER A 134 3.74 22.17 -3.04
CA SER A 134 3.05 21.58 -1.88
C SER A 134 1.67 22.21 -1.70
N ILE A 135 0.81 21.55 -0.91
CA ILE A 135 -0.50 22.09 -0.52
C ILE A 135 -0.30 23.34 0.35
N SER A 136 -0.86 24.47 -0.08
CA SER A 136 -0.87 25.73 0.67
C SER A 136 -1.78 25.64 1.91
N THR A 137 -1.80 26.68 2.74
CA THR A 137 -2.73 26.76 3.87
C THR A 137 -4.20 26.77 3.41
N TYR A 138 -4.52 27.43 2.29
CA TYR A 138 -5.86 27.39 1.69
C TYR A 138 -6.17 26.01 1.13
N GLY A 139 -5.18 25.37 0.50
CA GLY A 139 -5.29 23.99 0.02
C GLY A 139 -5.54 22.98 1.13
N LEU A 140 -4.92 23.17 2.33
CA LEU A 140 -5.20 22.33 3.49
C LEU A 140 -6.67 22.39 3.93
N LEU A 141 -7.29 23.57 3.90
CA LEU A 141 -8.71 23.69 4.22
C LEU A 141 -9.58 22.94 3.21
N ALA A 142 -9.23 22.99 1.93
CA ALA A 142 -9.93 22.22 0.88
C ALA A 142 -9.75 20.71 1.08
N VAL A 143 -8.53 20.24 1.40
CA VAL A 143 -8.25 18.83 1.72
C VAL A 143 -9.03 18.39 2.95
N TYR A 144 -9.07 19.17 4.01
CA TYR A 144 -9.86 18.87 5.21
C TYR A 144 -11.35 18.73 4.90
N LEU A 145 -11.89 19.64 4.07
CA LEU A 145 -13.29 19.55 3.63
C LEU A 145 -13.57 18.23 2.90
N ILE A 146 -12.68 17.82 1.99
CA ILE A 146 -12.81 16.56 1.27
C ILE A 146 -12.73 15.36 2.23
N ILE A 147 -11.79 15.35 3.20
CA ILE A 147 -11.70 14.30 4.23
C ILE A 147 -12.98 14.21 5.06
N VAL A 148 -13.56 15.36 5.42
CA VAL A 148 -14.86 15.42 6.12
C VAL A 148 -15.97 14.82 5.24
N ILE A 149 -16.03 15.17 3.96
CA ILE A 149 -17.02 14.61 3.03
C ILE A 149 -16.86 13.09 2.92
N PHE A 150 -15.63 12.57 2.74
CA PHE A 150 -15.37 11.12 2.73
C PHE A 150 -15.87 10.44 4.00
N SER A 151 -15.64 11.08 5.15
CA SER A 151 -16.04 10.56 6.46
C SER A 151 -17.55 10.58 6.64
N LEU A 152 -18.22 11.67 6.25
CA LEU A 152 -19.67 11.82 6.34
C LEU A 152 -20.41 10.79 5.46
N LEU A 153 -19.93 10.53 4.25
CA LEU A 153 -20.51 9.51 3.37
C LEU A 153 -20.49 8.11 4.01
N ASN A 154 -19.44 7.80 4.79
CA ASN A 154 -19.36 6.56 5.54
C ASN A 154 -20.13 6.56 6.87
N TYR A 155 -20.44 7.75 7.41
CA TYR A 155 -21.07 7.88 8.73
C TYR A 155 -22.55 7.47 8.73
N TRP A 156 -23.27 7.63 7.59
CA TRP A 156 -24.69 7.34 7.48
C TRP A 156 -25.01 6.13 6.61
N SER A 157 -24.23 5.81 5.57
CA SER A 157 -24.57 4.68 4.69
C SER A 157 -23.42 4.20 3.82
N VAL A 158 -23.11 2.91 3.92
CA VAL A 158 -22.24 2.20 2.97
C VAL A 158 -22.98 1.89 1.64
N LYS A 159 -24.30 1.93 1.62
CA LYS A 159 -25.12 1.52 0.43
C LYS A 159 -24.98 2.45 -0.76
N LEU A 160 -24.81 3.76 -0.55
CA LEU A 160 -24.60 4.70 -1.64
C LEU A 160 -23.30 4.40 -2.43
N LEU A 161 -22.25 3.94 -1.74
CA LEU A 161 -20.98 3.56 -2.36
C LEU A 161 -21.10 2.36 -3.28
N THR A 162 -21.84 1.31 -2.86
CA THR A 162 -21.97 0.08 -3.66
C THR A 162 -22.67 0.30 -4.99
N SER A 163 -23.58 1.26 -5.07
CA SER A 163 -24.30 1.59 -6.31
C SER A 163 -23.41 2.31 -7.35
N PHE A 164 -22.42 3.08 -6.90
CA PHE A 164 -21.48 3.79 -7.77
C PHE A 164 -20.18 3.01 -8.06
N THR A 165 -19.95 1.90 -7.36
CA THR A 165 -18.68 1.15 -7.47
C THR A 165 -18.42 0.62 -8.88
N SER A 166 -19.44 0.17 -9.60
CA SER A 166 -19.30 -0.32 -10.97
C SER A 166 -18.93 0.79 -11.95
N LEU A 167 -19.56 1.97 -11.84
CA LEU A 167 -19.25 3.13 -12.68
C LEU A 167 -17.81 3.63 -12.40
N ILE A 168 -17.45 3.76 -11.12
CA ILE A 168 -16.10 4.15 -10.70
C ILE A 168 -15.07 3.16 -11.25
N SER A 169 -15.35 1.85 -11.23
CA SER A 169 -14.43 0.84 -11.75
C SER A 169 -14.20 0.94 -13.26
N VAL A 170 -15.24 1.30 -14.03
CA VAL A 170 -15.10 1.55 -15.47
C VAL A 170 -14.21 2.75 -15.73
N PHE A 171 -14.40 3.85 -14.98
CA PHE A 171 -13.53 5.02 -15.08
C PHE A 171 -12.08 4.69 -14.72
N LYS A 172 -11.86 4.02 -13.60
CA LYS A 172 -10.52 3.63 -13.11
C LYS A 172 -9.69 2.78 -14.09
N LEU A 173 -10.33 2.00 -14.94
CA LEU A 173 -9.64 1.19 -15.96
C LEU A 173 -9.67 1.87 -17.33
N GLY A 174 -10.80 2.47 -17.69
CA GLY A 174 -11.03 3.04 -19.02
C GLY A 174 -10.22 4.31 -19.27
N VAL A 175 -10.18 5.22 -18.30
CA VAL A 175 -9.50 6.51 -18.50
C VAL A 175 -7.97 6.35 -18.60
N PRO A 176 -7.26 5.56 -17.76
CA PRO A 176 -5.85 5.29 -17.96
C PRO A 176 -5.53 4.66 -19.32
N MET A 177 -6.32 3.68 -19.77
CA MET A 177 -6.13 3.06 -21.08
C MET A 177 -6.35 4.06 -22.23
N LEU A 178 -7.40 4.88 -22.14
CA LEU A 178 -7.65 5.94 -23.12
C LEU A 178 -6.53 6.98 -23.13
N THR A 179 -6.00 7.34 -21.95
CA THR A 179 -4.88 8.27 -21.81
C THR A 179 -3.64 7.74 -22.51
N ILE A 180 -3.30 6.46 -22.31
CA ILE A 180 -2.19 5.79 -23.03
C ILE A 180 -2.37 5.93 -24.53
N ILE A 181 -3.54 5.53 -25.06
CA ILE A 181 -3.81 5.52 -26.50
C ILE A 181 -3.68 6.95 -27.08
N MET A 182 -4.33 7.91 -26.45
CA MET A 182 -4.39 9.27 -26.98
C MET A 182 -3.05 9.99 -26.91
N LEU A 183 -2.29 9.84 -25.84
CA LEU A 183 -0.97 10.45 -25.71
C LEU A 183 0.03 9.80 -26.67
N MET A 184 0.03 8.46 -26.82
CA MET A 184 0.90 7.79 -27.77
C MET A 184 0.59 8.15 -29.24
N LEU A 185 -0.67 8.39 -29.58
CA LEU A 185 -1.05 8.82 -30.93
C LEU A 185 -0.65 10.27 -31.23
N SER A 186 -0.55 11.11 -30.21
CA SER A 186 -0.35 12.57 -30.38
C SER A 186 1.09 13.03 -30.16
N GLY A 187 1.91 12.25 -29.44
CA GLY A 187 3.27 12.65 -29.09
C GLY A 187 4.15 11.47 -28.73
N PHE A 188 4.46 10.60 -29.70
CA PHE A 188 5.31 9.43 -29.46
C PHE A 188 6.73 9.66 -29.95
N ASP A 189 7.66 9.89 -29.01
CA ASP A 189 9.08 10.09 -29.30
C ASP A 189 9.96 9.19 -28.42
N THR A 190 10.52 8.14 -29.02
CA THR A 190 11.41 7.21 -28.33
C THR A 190 12.78 7.80 -28.00
N SER A 191 13.18 8.91 -28.63
CA SER A 191 14.44 9.59 -28.33
C SER A 191 14.49 10.10 -26.89
N ASN A 192 13.33 10.30 -26.25
CA ASN A 192 13.20 10.67 -24.85
C ASN A 192 13.77 9.63 -23.86
N TYR A 193 13.96 8.38 -24.28
CA TYR A 193 14.72 7.40 -23.51
C TYR A 193 16.23 7.68 -23.51
N GLY A 194 16.70 8.53 -24.42
CA GLY A 194 18.13 8.79 -24.63
C GLY A 194 18.82 7.71 -25.48
N HIS A 195 20.03 8.03 -25.94
CA HIS A 195 20.81 7.18 -26.83
C HIS A 195 22.03 6.52 -26.15
N SER A 196 22.23 6.79 -24.85
CA SER A 196 23.35 6.28 -24.06
C SER A 196 22.90 5.98 -22.63
N ALA A 197 23.72 5.23 -21.88
CA ALA A 197 23.46 4.97 -20.48
C ALA A 197 23.37 6.26 -19.64
N SER A 198 24.16 7.28 -19.97
CA SER A 198 24.15 8.58 -19.27
C SER A 198 22.90 9.41 -19.58
N THR A 199 22.29 9.27 -20.75
CA THR A 199 21.03 9.95 -21.08
C THR A 199 19.81 9.17 -20.61
N PHE A 200 19.89 7.85 -20.56
CA PHE A 200 18.84 7.00 -19.98
C PHE A 200 18.78 7.11 -18.44
N MET A 201 19.92 7.21 -17.78
CA MET A 201 20.06 7.37 -16.32
C MET A 201 20.76 8.71 -16.01
N PRO A 202 20.12 9.87 -16.29
CA PRO A 202 20.81 11.17 -16.21
C PRO A 202 21.26 11.53 -14.80
N TYR A 203 20.66 10.91 -13.80
CA TYR A 203 20.96 11.14 -12.37
C TYR A 203 21.70 9.95 -11.72
N GLY A 204 22.20 8.99 -12.52
CA GLY A 204 22.85 7.77 -12.06
C GLY A 204 21.87 6.64 -11.71
N SER A 205 22.39 5.56 -11.12
CA SER A 205 21.60 4.36 -10.82
C SER A 205 20.85 4.42 -9.48
N ALA A 206 21.36 5.12 -8.48
CA ALA A 206 20.73 5.20 -7.16
C ALA A 206 19.30 5.78 -7.18
N PRO A 207 18.99 6.83 -7.97
CA PRO A 207 17.63 7.34 -8.11
C PRO A 207 16.59 6.35 -8.61
N ILE A 208 16.98 5.30 -9.34
CA ILE A 208 16.07 4.22 -9.76
C ILE A 208 15.49 3.51 -8.53
N PHE A 209 16.33 3.22 -7.54
CA PHE A 209 15.92 2.60 -6.29
C PHE A 209 15.09 3.57 -5.44
N ALA A 210 15.55 4.83 -5.31
CA ALA A 210 14.80 5.86 -4.59
C ALA A 210 13.39 6.06 -5.17
N ALA A 211 13.25 6.16 -6.49
CA ALA A 211 11.96 6.28 -7.16
C ALA A 211 11.03 5.11 -6.85
N THR A 212 11.55 3.88 -6.70
CA THR A 212 10.71 2.71 -6.38
C THR A 212 9.86 2.90 -5.12
N THR A 213 10.35 3.64 -4.12
CA THR A 213 9.58 3.88 -2.88
C THR A 213 9.08 5.32 -2.78
N ALA A 214 9.93 6.31 -3.09
CA ALA A 214 9.63 7.72 -2.87
C ALA A 214 8.63 8.31 -3.88
N SER A 215 8.49 7.73 -5.08
CA SER A 215 7.51 8.17 -6.08
C SER A 215 6.13 7.53 -5.96
N GLY A 216 5.89 6.69 -4.94
CA GLY A 216 4.62 6.01 -4.75
C GLY A 216 4.42 4.74 -5.59
N ILE A 217 5.47 4.18 -6.21
CA ILE A 217 5.37 2.92 -6.97
C ILE A 217 4.95 1.75 -6.04
N ILE A 218 5.59 1.62 -4.86
CA ILE A 218 5.17 0.62 -3.85
C ILE A 218 3.73 0.85 -3.42
N PHE A 219 3.31 2.10 -3.20
CA PHE A 219 1.92 2.45 -2.89
C PHE A 219 0.97 1.96 -3.99
N SER A 220 1.32 2.13 -5.25
CA SER A 220 0.50 1.70 -6.40
C SER A 220 0.28 0.18 -6.47
N PHE A 221 1.18 -0.63 -5.88
CA PHE A 221 1.05 -2.09 -5.81
C PHE A 221 0.55 -2.64 -4.46
N ASN A 222 0.30 -1.79 -3.47
CA ASN A 222 -0.01 -2.18 -2.09
C ASN A 222 -1.31 -2.99 -1.93
N SER A 223 -2.29 -2.83 -2.81
CA SER A 223 -3.66 -3.28 -2.53
C SER A 223 -3.94 -4.78 -2.73
N PHE A 224 -2.94 -5.63 -3.02
CA PHE A 224 -3.14 -7.09 -3.07
C PHE A 224 -3.66 -7.64 -1.74
N GLN A 225 -3.34 -7.01 -0.63
CA GLN A 225 -3.81 -7.37 0.71
C GLN A 225 -5.33 -7.21 0.86
N THR A 226 -6.00 -6.41 0.04
CA THR A 226 -7.46 -6.31 0.03
C THR A 226 -8.10 -7.67 -0.29
N ILE A 227 -7.53 -8.41 -1.24
CA ILE A 227 -7.96 -9.77 -1.57
C ILE A 227 -7.79 -10.70 -0.37
N ILE A 228 -6.65 -10.64 0.32
CA ILE A 228 -6.38 -11.47 1.51
C ILE A 228 -7.35 -11.12 2.65
N ASN A 229 -7.62 -9.84 2.86
CA ASN A 229 -8.51 -9.39 3.93
C ASN A 229 -9.99 -9.75 3.71
N MET A 230 -10.37 -10.09 2.49
CA MET A 230 -11.71 -10.58 2.13
C MET A 230 -11.80 -12.10 2.04
N GLY A 231 -10.82 -12.83 2.52
CA GLY A 231 -10.70 -14.29 2.37
C GLY A 231 -11.97 -15.08 2.72
N SER A 232 -12.75 -14.66 3.72
CA SER A 232 -14.01 -15.31 4.12
C SER A 232 -15.16 -15.12 3.12
N GLU A 233 -15.09 -14.11 2.26
CA GLU A 233 -16.12 -13.73 1.29
C GLU A 233 -15.85 -14.31 -0.12
N ILE A 234 -14.69 -14.97 -0.31
CA ILE A 234 -14.23 -15.49 -1.60
C ILE A 234 -14.78 -16.91 -1.81
N LYS A 235 -15.23 -17.18 -3.04
CA LYS A 235 -15.57 -18.54 -3.48
C LYS A 235 -14.27 -19.30 -3.78
N ASN A 236 -14.14 -20.54 -3.24
CA ASN A 236 -12.93 -21.37 -3.36
C ASN A 236 -11.66 -20.58 -2.98
N PRO A 237 -11.56 -20.04 -1.75
CA PRO A 237 -10.48 -19.12 -1.36
C PRO A 237 -9.10 -19.78 -1.47
N GLU A 238 -9.00 -21.10 -1.32
CA GLU A 238 -7.79 -21.90 -1.43
C GLU A 238 -7.12 -21.81 -2.83
N LYS A 239 -7.89 -21.52 -3.87
CA LYS A 239 -7.42 -21.34 -5.25
C LYS A 239 -7.48 -19.89 -5.70
N ASN A 240 -8.59 -19.21 -5.39
CA ASN A 240 -8.91 -17.91 -5.96
C ASN A 240 -8.11 -16.77 -5.33
N ILE A 241 -7.67 -16.87 -4.07
CA ILE A 241 -6.76 -15.89 -3.46
C ILE A 241 -5.46 -15.80 -4.25
N ALA A 242 -4.81 -16.94 -4.50
CA ALA A 242 -3.55 -16.97 -5.24
C ALA A 242 -3.70 -16.43 -6.68
N ARG A 243 -4.73 -16.90 -7.40
CA ARG A 243 -5.01 -16.47 -8.77
C ARG A 243 -5.40 -15.00 -8.86
N GLY A 244 -6.27 -14.55 -7.95
CA GLY A 244 -6.72 -13.17 -7.92
C GLY A 244 -5.57 -12.19 -7.69
N ILE A 245 -4.67 -12.49 -6.74
CA ILE A 245 -3.48 -11.68 -6.48
C ILE A 245 -2.54 -11.69 -7.69
N ALA A 246 -2.20 -12.85 -8.24
CA ALA A 246 -1.29 -12.96 -9.36
C ALA A 246 -1.80 -12.20 -10.59
N ILE A 247 -3.08 -12.38 -10.96
CA ILE A 247 -3.68 -11.73 -12.13
C ILE A 247 -3.77 -10.21 -11.92
N SER A 248 -4.29 -9.74 -10.78
CA SER A 248 -4.46 -8.30 -10.54
C SER A 248 -3.12 -7.57 -10.47
N LEU A 249 -2.11 -8.12 -9.79
CA LEU A 249 -0.77 -7.53 -9.74
C LEU A 249 -0.12 -7.49 -11.14
N SER A 250 -0.23 -8.57 -11.93
CA SER A 250 0.37 -8.61 -13.28
C SER A 250 -0.28 -7.60 -14.22
N ILE A 251 -1.61 -7.52 -14.23
CA ILE A 251 -2.34 -6.53 -15.05
C ILE A 251 -1.95 -5.11 -14.63
N SER A 252 -1.91 -4.82 -13.33
CA SER A 252 -1.52 -3.50 -12.84
C SER A 252 -0.08 -3.17 -13.18
N ALA A 253 0.85 -4.13 -13.10
CA ALA A 253 2.24 -3.92 -13.47
C ALA A 253 2.39 -3.55 -14.96
N VAL A 254 1.72 -4.28 -15.85
CA VAL A 254 1.70 -3.97 -17.28
C VAL A 254 1.12 -2.60 -17.54
N LEU A 255 -0.02 -2.27 -16.91
CA LEU A 255 -0.65 -0.96 -17.06
C LEU A 255 0.28 0.19 -16.62
N TYR A 256 0.90 0.07 -15.45
CA TYR A 256 1.77 1.12 -14.92
C TYR A 256 3.08 1.27 -15.70
N ILE A 257 3.67 0.17 -16.17
CA ILE A 257 4.86 0.21 -17.04
C ILE A 257 4.52 0.91 -18.37
N ILE A 258 3.35 0.62 -18.95
CA ILE A 258 2.91 1.29 -20.18
C ILE A 258 2.61 2.77 -19.91
N LEU A 259 1.97 3.13 -18.79
CA LEU A 259 1.74 4.52 -18.40
C LEU A 259 3.05 5.29 -18.22
N GLN A 260 4.05 4.68 -17.56
CA GLN A 260 5.38 5.27 -17.43
C GLN A 260 6.05 5.48 -18.79
N SER A 261 5.97 4.47 -19.67
CA SER A 261 6.49 4.55 -21.03
C SER A 261 5.80 5.66 -21.81
N THR A 262 4.47 5.72 -21.75
CA THR A 262 3.67 6.77 -22.38
C THR A 262 4.06 8.15 -21.89
N PHE A 263 4.21 8.34 -20.58
CA PHE A 263 4.64 9.63 -20.03
C PHE A 263 6.01 10.05 -20.57
N ILE A 264 6.99 9.13 -20.60
CA ILE A 264 8.33 9.40 -21.11
C ILE A 264 8.28 9.76 -22.60
N THR A 265 7.63 8.92 -23.42
CA THR A 265 7.64 9.09 -24.88
C THR A 265 6.78 10.24 -25.37
N SER A 266 5.81 10.68 -24.60
CA SER A 266 4.92 11.80 -24.96
C SER A 266 5.41 13.16 -24.45
N MET A 267 6.51 13.22 -23.70
CA MET A 267 7.04 14.48 -23.17
C MET A 267 7.66 15.33 -24.30
N PRO A 268 7.26 16.60 -24.44
CA PRO A 268 7.85 17.49 -25.46
C PRO A 268 9.35 17.69 -25.20
N GLN A 269 10.17 17.49 -26.24
CA GLN A 269 11.63 17.64 -26.17
C GLN A 269 12.06 19.05 -25.73
N SER A 270 11.34 20.09 -26.15
CA SER A 270 11.61 21.47 -25.75
C SER A 270 11.57 21.67 -24.23
N MET A 271 10.67 20.98 -23.52
CA MET A 271 10.63 21.03 -22.05
C MET A 271 11.81 20.29 -21.43
N LEU A 272 12.16 19.13 -21.97
CA LEU A 272 13.29 18.33 -21.47
C LEU A 272 14.63 19.05 -21.65
N GLN A 273 14.83 19.73 -22.79
CA GLN A 273 16.03 20.52 -23.04
C GLN A 273 16.15 21.73 -22.12
N HIS A 274 15.03 22.35 -21.74
CA HIS A 274 15.03 23.54 -20.90
C HIS A 274 15.11 23.22 -19.40
N SER A 275 14.40 22.23 -18.94
CA SER A 275 14.20 21.97 -17.50
C SER A 275 14.81 20.66 -17.01
N GLY A 276 15.18 19.73 -17.91
CA GLY A 276 15.50 18.35 -17.54
C GLY A 276 14.28 17.64 -16.94
N TRP A 277 14.42 16.38 -16.57
CA TRP A 277 13.33 15.61 -15.96
C TRP A 277 12.96 16.11 -14.56
N ASN A 278 13.94 16.48 -13.76
CA ASN A 278 13.76 16.94 -12.37
C ASN A 278 13.26 18.39 -12.25
N GLY A 279 13.32 19.18 -13.31
CA GLY A 279 12.81 20.54 -13.34
C GLY A 279 11.37 20.67 -13.86
N ILE A 280 10.75 19.56 -14.30
CA ILE A 280 9.35 19.56 -14.74
C ILE A 280 8.44 19.57 -13.51
N ASN A 281 7.70 20.64 -13.33
CA ASN A 281 6.75 20.80 -12.24
C ASN A 281 5.31 20.81 -12.78
N PHE A 282 4.61 19.68 -12.59
CA PHE A 282 3.22 19.51 -12.97
C PHE A 282 2.32 19.41 -11.74
N ASN A 283 1.22 20.15 -11.74
CA ASN A 283 0.18 19.98 -10.72
C ASN A 283 -0.83 18.89 -11.12
N SER A 284 -1.02 18.68 -12.42
CA SER A 284 -1.87 17.60 -12.95
C SER A 284 -1.16 16.88 -14.11
N PRO A 285 -0.21 15.97 -13.81
CA PRO A 285 0.82 15.51 -14.77
C PRO A 285 0.27 15.06 -16.12
N PHE A 286 -0.68 14.17 -16.18
CA PHE A 286 -1.24 13.70 -17.45
C PHE A 286 -2.17 14.73 -18.11
N ALA A 287 -2.87 15.57 -17.33
CA ALA A 287 -3.72 16.62 -17.89
C ALA A 287 -2.87 17.75 -18.47
N ASP A 288 -1.80 18.15 -17.76
CA ASP A 288 -0.84 19.16 -18.24
C ASP A 288 -0.16 18.65 -19.52
N LEU A 289 0.24 17.39 -19.57
CA LEU A 289 0.80 16.76 -20.77
C LEU A 289 -0.20 16.72 -21.93
N ALA A 290 -1.45 16.40 -21.67
CA ALA A 290 -2.51 16.42 -22.69
C ALA A 290 -2.74 17.83 -23.26
N ILE A 291 -2.67 18.87 -22.43
CA ILE A 291 -2.75 20.28 -22.88
C ILE A 291 -1.55 20.63 -23.77
N LEU A 292 -0.33 20.26 -23.35
CA LEU A 292 0.89 20.49 -24.13
C LEU A 292 0.86 19.86 -25.52
N LEU A 293 0.16 18.72 -25.65
CA LEU A 293 -0.04 18.01 -26.91
C LEU A 293 -1.30 18.44 -27.67
N GLY A 294 -2.03 19.45 -27.17
CA GLY A 294 -3.22 19.99 -27.82
C GLY A 294 -4.49 19.13 -27.66
N ILE A 295 -4.48 18.14 -26.76
CA ILE A 295 -5.61 17.23 -26.52
C ILE A 295 -6.48 17.76 -25.35
N ASN A 296 -7.05 18.95 -25.50
CA ASN A 296 -7.75 19.64 -24.42
C ASN A 296 -8.97 18.86 -23.86
N TRP A 297 -9.67 18.09 -24.70
CA TRP A 297 -10.79 17.26 -24.25
C TRP A 297 -10.33 16.13 -23.31
N LEU A 298 -9.14 15.54 -23.54
CA LEU A 298 -8.57 14.54 -22.65
C LEU A 298 -8.18 15.15 -21.31
N ALA A 299 -7.64 16.37 -21.31
CA ALA A 299 -7.35 17.08 -20.07
C ALA A 299 -8.60 17.29 -19.22
N ILE A 300 -9.74 17.65 -19.83
CA ILE A 300 -11.04 17.79 -19.13
C ILE A 300 -11.46 16.45 -18.53
N LEU A 301 -11.34 15.35 -19.27
CA LEU A 301 -11.66 14.01 -18.78
C LEU A 301 -10.76 13.63 -17.60
N LEU A 302 -9.47 13.97 -17.66
CA LEU A 302 -8.50 13.72 -16.58
C LEU A 302 -8.79 14.57 -15.34
N TYR A 303 -9.26 15.80 -15.48
CA TYR A 303 -9.74 16.60 -14.35
C TYR A 303 -10.95 15.96 -13.66
N ILE A 304 -11.89 15.36 -14.43
CA ILE A 304 -13.03 14.62 -13.88
C ILE A 304 -12.53 13.36 -13.17
N GLU A 305 -11.62 12.60 -13.80
CA GLU A 305 -11.07 11.36 -13.24
C GLU A 305 -10.30 11.60 -11.94
N ALA A 306 -9.56 12.71 -11.84
CA ALA A 306 -8.86 13.10 -10.61
C ALA A 306 -9.79 13.38 -9.42
N PHE A 307 -11.10 13.45 -9.65
CA PHE A 307 -12.12 13.42 -8.60
C PHE A 307 -12.75 12.03 -8.45
N VAL A 308 -13.15 11.41 -9.54
CA VAL A 308 -13.91 10.15 -9.50
C VAL A 308 -13.10 9.03 -8.87
N SER A 309 -11.86 8.84 -9.31
CA SER A 309 -11.01 7.75 -8.83
C SER A 309 -10.53 7.97 -7.38
N PRO A 310 -9.91 9.11 -7.05
CA PRO A 310 -9.51 9.41 -5.68
C PRO A 310 -10.67 9.45 -4.70
N PHE A 311 -11.83 9.99 -5.12
CA PHE A 311 -13.03 10.04 -4.28
C PHE A 311 -13.51 8.64 -3.93
N GLY A 312 -13.61 7.75 -4.93
CA GLY A 312 -13.98 6.35 -4.72
C GLY A 312 -13.00 5.60 -3.80
N THR A 313 -11.69 5.82 -3.98
CA THR A 313 -10.65 5.22 -3.13
C THR A 313 -10.69 5.79 -1.72
N GLY A 314 -10.69 7.11 -1.55
CA GLY A 314 -10.69 7.78 -0.25
C GLY A 314 -11.88 7.36 0.62
N VAL A 315 -13.09 7.36 0.05
CA VAL A 315 -14.30 6.92 0.76
C VAL A 315 -14.22 5.43 1.13
N SER A 316 -13.71 4.58 0.24
CA SER A 316 -13.52 3.15 0.52
C SER A 316 -12.53 2.92 1.68
N PHE A 317 -11.43 3.66 1.71
CA PHE A 317 -10.42 3.52 2.76
C PHE A 317 -10.87 4.06 4.12
N VAL A 318 -11.79 5.01 4.20
CA VAL A 318 -12.46 5.38 5.46
C VAL A 318 -13.19 4.18 6.07
N ALA A 319 -13.90 3.39 5.26
CA ALA A 319 -14.59 2.18 5.75
C ALA A 319 -13.60 1.09 6.14
N VAL A 320 -12.56 0.88 5.34
CA VAL A 320 -11.56 -0.19 5.56
C VAL A 320 -10.73 0.09 6.80
N THR A 321 -10.24 1.30 7.00
CA THR A 321 -9.46 1.68 8.19
C THR A 321 -10.27 1.57 9.48
N GLY A 322 -11.56 1.87 9.45
CA GLY A 322 -12.47 1.62 10.57
C GLY A 322 -12.58 0.13 10.92
N ARG A 323 -12.58 -0.76 9.92
CA ARG A 323 -12.58 -2.22 10.14
C ARG A 323 -11.25 -2.71 10.72
N VAL A 324 -10.11 -2.12 10.32
CA VAL A 324 -8.79 -2.45 10.89
C VAL A 324 -8.75 -2.09 12.37
N LEU A 325 -9.18 -0.88 12.76
CA LEU A 325 -9.27 -0.50 14.16
C LEU A 325 -10.18 -1.44 14.95
N ARG A 326 -11.31 -1.85 14.39
CA ARG A 326 -12.17 -2.86 15.02
C ARG A 326 -11.47 -4.22 15.21
N ALA A 327 -10.68 -4.67 14.23
CA ALA A 327 -9.91 -5.90 14.35
C ALA A 327 -8.86 -5.79 15.47
N MET A 328 -8.18 -4.65 15.56
CA MET A 328 -7.22 -4.36 16.63
C MET A 328 -7.88 -4.31 18.01
N GLU A 329 -9.08 -3.72 18.11
CA GLU A 329 -9.87 -3.71 19.35
C GLU A 329 -10.24 -5.13 19.78
N LYS A 330 -10.75 -5.95 18.87
CA LYS A 330 -11.08 -7.38 19.15
C LYS A 330 -9.87 -8.20 19.60
N ASN A 331 -8.67 -7.82 19.15
CA ASN A 331 -7.41 -8.42 19.59
C ASN A 331 -6.92 -7.86 20.94
N GLY A 332 -7.61 -6.85 21.50
CA GLY A 332 -7.23 -6.21 22.77
C GLY A 332 -6.08 -5.20 22.65
N HIS A 333 -5.77 -4.75 21.44
CA HIS A 333 -4.62 -3.87 21.16
C HIS A 333 -4.91 -2.38 21.38
N ILE A 334 -6.16 -1.97 21.30
CA ILE A 334 -6.59 -0.57 21.39
C ILE A 334 -7.88 -0.42 22.21
N PRO A 335 -8.27 0.82 22.59
CA PRO A 335 -9.48 1.10 23.37
C PRO A 335 -10.76 0.50 22.76
N LYS A 336 -11.63 -0.07 23.61
CA LYS A 336 -12.93 -0.62 23.19
C LYS A 336 -13.82 0.39 22.46
N PHE A 337 -13.75 1.69 22.82
CA PHE A 337 -14.58 2.72 22.19
C PHE A 337 -14.23 2.94 20.70
N LEU A 338 -12.96 2.72 20.28
CA LEU A 338 -12.53 2.83 18.89
C LEU A 338 -13.11 1.73 17.99
N GLY A 339 -13.35 0.52 18.55
CA GLY A 339 -13.95 -0.59 17.81
C GLY A 339 -15.48 -0.70 17.93
N LYS A 340 -16.13 0.18 18.75
CA LYS A 340 -17.57 0.11 19.02
C LYS A 340 -18.39 0.35 17.74
N MET A 341 -19.27 -0.62 17.41
CA MET A 341 -20.19 -0.50 16.29
C MET A 341 -21.45 0.25 16.71
N ASN A 342 -21.94 1.11 15.83
CA ASN A 342 -23.26 1.68 15.98
C ASN A 342 -24.33 0.59 15.73
N GLU A 343 -25.28 0.44 16.62
CA GLU A 343 -26.29 -0.64 16.58
C GLU A 343 -27.22 -0.54 15.36
N LYS A 344 -27.57 0.67 14.96
CA LYS A 344 -28.53 0.92 13.85
C LYS A 344 -27.91 0.72 12.46
N TYR A 345 -26.63 1.13 12.28
CA TYR A 345 -25.99 1.19 10.96
C TYR A 345 -24.86 0.19 10.80
N HIS A 346 -24.46 -0.51 11.87
CA HIS A 346 -23.34 -1.45 11.92
C HIS A 346 -22.01 -0.85 11.43
N ILE A 347 -21.76 0.42 11.74
CA ILE A 347 -20.59 1.20 11.35
C ILE A 347 -19.82 1.66 12.59
N PRO A 348 -18.47 1.59 12.61
CA PRO A 348 -17.67 2.07 13.74
C PRO A 348 -17.47 3.59 13.67
N ARG A 349 -18.49 4.37 14.04
CA ARG A 349 -18.52 5.85 13.90
C ARG A 349 -17.36 6.54 14.60
N VAL A 350 -16.98 6.08 15.78
CA VAL A 350 -15.87 6.67 16.54
C VAL A 350 -14.55 6.46 15.79
N ALA A 351 -14.35 5.27 15.21
CA ALA A 351 -13.18 5.00 14.38
C ALA A 351 -13.11 5.90 13.14
N ILE A 352 -14.26 6.19 12.51
CA ILE A 352 -14.32 7.10 11.34
C ILE A 352 -13.86 8.50 11.74
N ILE A 353 -14.35 9.05 12.84
CA ILE A 353 -13.95 10.38 13.33
C ILE A 353 -12.47 10.39 13.69
N PHE A 354 -11.99 9.36 14.41
CA PHE A 354 -10.59 9.22 14.76
C PHE A 354 -9.68 9.17 13.52
N ASN A 355 -10.05 8.35 12.51
CA ASN A 355 -9.32 8.27 11.26
C ASN A 355 -9.31 9.63 10.52
N ALA A 356 -10.41 10.36 10.51
CA ALA A 356 -10.45 11.69 9.89
C ALA A 356 -9.48 12.67 10.55
N ILE A 357 -9.44 12.69 11.90
CA ILE A 357 -8.51 13.54 12.66
C ILE A 357 -7.06 13.16 12.34
N ILE A 358 -6.73 11.86 12.36
CA ILE A 358 -5.38 11.39 12.03
C ILE A 358 -5.02 11.73 10.58
N SER A 359 -5.95 11.56 9.64
CA SER A 359 -5.75 11.93 8.23
C SER A 359 -5.44 13.42 8.06
N MET A 360 -6.14 14.30 8.81
CA MET A 360 -5.86 15.74 8.81
C MET A 360 -4.47 16.05 9.40
N ILE A 361 -4.07 15.36 10.47
CA ILE A 361 -2.71 15.48 11.04
C ILE A 361 -1.67 15.05 10.02
N MET A 362 -1.86 13.90 9.34
CA MET A 362 -0.92 13.40 8.36
C MET A 362 -0.70 14.38 7.21
N VAL A 363 -1.76 14.96 6.64
CA VAL A 363 -1.59 15.94 5.55
C VAL A 363 -1.06 17.29 6.04
N THR A 364 -1.19 17.61 7.31
CA THR A 364 -0.55 18.82 7.88
C THR A 364 0.96 18.65 7.97
N LEU A 365 1.42 17.44 8.30
CA LEU A 365 2.83 17.10 8.41
C LEU A 365 3.47 16.88 7.02
N PHE A 366 2.76 16.21 6.12
CA PHE A 366 3.24 15.78 4.80
C PHE A 366 2.36 16.41 3.71
N ARG A 367 2.73 17.61 3.25
CA ARG A 367 1.88 18.50 2.45
C ARG A 367 1.87 18.23 0.95
N ASP A 368 2.57 17.22 0.47
CA ASP A 368 2.62 16.88 -0.95
C ASP A 368 2.29 15.41 -1.20
N TRP A 369 1.83 15.13 -2.43
CA TRP A 369 1.40 13.80 -2.81
C TRP A 369 2.56 12.78 -2.74
N GLY A 370 3.75 13.16 -3.22
CA GLY A 370 4.93 12.27 -3.25
C GLY A 370 5.36 11.85 -1.86
N THR A 371 5.45 12.79 -0.92
CA THR A 371 5.81 12.49 0.48
C THR A 371 4.77 11.60 1.16
N LEU A 372 3.47 11.86 0.98
CA LEU A 372 2.40 10.98 1.49
C LEU A 372 2.51 9.57 0.89
N ALA A 373 2.80 9.45 -0.41
CA ALA A 373 3.00 8.17 -1.07
C ALA A 373 4.21 7.40 -0.53
N ALA A 374 5.32 8.11 -0.22
CA ALA A 374 6.49 7.53 0.43
C ALA A 374 6.17 7.04 1.85
N VAL A 375 5.40 7.80 2.62
CA VAL A 375 4.91 7.41 3.96
C VAL A 375 4.07 6.14 3.89
N ILE A 376 3.10 6.09 2.98
CA ILE A 376 2.26 4.91 2.76
C ILE A 376 3.12 3.69 2.38
N SER A 377 4.03 3.87 1.42
CA SER A 377 4.92 2.82 0.94
C SER A 377 5.77 2.25 2.07
N THR A 378 6.41 3.11 2.86
CA THR A 378 7.29 2.71 3.97
C THR A 378 6.52 2.01 5.09
N ALA A 379 5.38 2.56 5.53
CA ALA A 379 4.55 1.94 6.55
C ALA A 379 4.01 0.56 6.12
N THR A 380 3.60 0.44 4.85
CA THR A 380 3.20 -0.84 4.25
C THR A 380 4.33 -1.86 4.30
N LEU A 381 5.54 -1.47 3.87
CA LEU A 381 6.70 -2.37 3.87
C LEU A 381 7.07 -2.83 5.27
N VAL A 382 6.97 -1.95 6.29
CA VAL A 382 7.18 -2.35 7.70
C VAL A 382 6.18 -3.42 8.12
N ALA A 383 4.89 -3.27 7.78
CA ALA A 383 3.89 -4.32 8.04
C ALA A 383 4.25 -5.62 7.32
N TYR A 384 4.73 -5.53 6.09
CA TYR A 384 5.08 -6.68 5.26
C TYR A 384 6.33 -7.44 5.69
N LEU A 385 7.25 -6.84 6.43
CA LEU A 385 8.40 -7.54 7.02
C LEU A 385 7.99 -8.73 7.90
N THR A 386 6.78 -8.69 8.48
CA THR A 386 6.30 -9.76 9.36
C THR A 386 5.85 -11.02 8.60
N GLY A 387 5.49 -10.92 7.33
CA GLY A 387 4.99 -12.04 6.53
C GLY A 387 6.01 -13.15 6.31
N PRO A 388 7.21 -12.84 5.79
CA PRO A 388 8.27 -13.82 5.55
C PRO A 388 8.69 -14.59 6.79
N THR A 389 8.80 -13.91 7.94
CA THR A 389 9.12 -14.54 9.22
C THR A 389 7.98 -15.41 9.73
N THR A 390 6.73 -14.93 9.62
CA THR A 390 5.53 -15.66 10.02
C THR A 390 5.33 -16.96 9.25
N VAL A 391 5.47 -16.92 7.92
CA VAL A 391 5.22 -18.12 7.10
C VAL A 391 6.23 -19.23 7.36
N ILE A 392 7.50 -18.89 7.58
CA ILE A 392 8.53 -19.85 7.95
C ILE A 392 8.31 -20.40 9.37
N ALA A 393 7.95 -19.54 10.31
CA ALA A 393 7.60 -19.95 11.67
C ALA A 393 6.40 -20.91 11.67
N LEU A 394 5.33 -20.63 10.89
CA LEU A 394 4.18 -21.53 10.71
C LEU A 394 4.56 -22.90 10.12
N ARG A 395 5.55 -22.95 9.23
CA ARG A 395 6.04 -24.23 8.69
C ARG A 395 6.79 -25.06 9.74
N LYS A 396 7.51 -24.40 10.66
CA LYS A 396 8.23 -25.07 11.77
C LYS A 396 7.27 -25.52 12.86
N MET A 397 6.37 -24.64 13.31
CA MET A 397 5.49 -24.88 14.46
C MET A 397 4.29 -25.77 14.12
N GLY A 398 3.77 -25.67 12.89
CA GLY A 398 2.61 -26.42 12.41
C GLY A 398 2.91 -27.22 11.14
N PRO A 399 3.80 -28.22 11.16
CA PRO A 399 4.17 -28.99 9.96
C PRO A 399 2.99 -29.77 9.35
N THR A 400 2.01 -30.14 10.18
CA THR A 400 0.80 -30.89 9.80
C THR A 400 -0.36 -30.01 9.36
N MET A 401 -0.25 -28.69 9.46
CA MET A 401 -1.31 -27.78 9.03
C MET A 401 -1.55 -27.88 7.52
N THR A 402 -2.83 -27.83 7.13
CA THR A 402 -3.24 -27.85 5.73
C THR A 402 -2.82 -26.54 5.05
N ARG A 403 -2.16 -26.68 3.91
CA ARG A 403 -1.67 -25.58 3.06
C ARG A 403 -2.23 -25.75 1.66
N PRO A 404 -3.39 -25.16 1.33
CA PRO A 404 -3.98 -25.30 -0.01
C PRO A 404 -3.03 -24.79 -1.10
N PHE A 405 -2.40 -23.66 -0.87
CA PHE A 405 -1.27 -23.19 -1.66
C PHE A 405 0.02 -23.39 -0.87
N ARG A 406 0.86 -24.31 -1.30
CA ARG A 406 2.19 -24.53 -0.72
C ARG A 406 3.27 -23.91 -1.61
N ALA A 407 3.85 -22.82 -1.18
CA ALA A 407 4.89 -22.10 -1.90
C ALA A 407 6.16 -22.98 -2.05
N LYS A 408 6.50 -23.38 -3.29
CA LYS A 408 7.58 -24.37 -3.54
C LYS A 408 8.97 -23.83 -3.19
N ILE A 409 9.26 -22.56 -3.54
CA ILE A 409 10.58 -21.93 -3.41
C ILE A 409 10.65 -21.00 -2.19
N LEU A 410 9.81 -21.22 -1.17
CA LEU A 410 9.68 -20.32 -0.01
C LEU A 410 11.00 -20.15 0.76
N LYS A 411 11.87 -21.18 0.80
CA LYS A 411 13.17 -21.09 1.48
C LYS A 411 14.07 -19.98 0.91
N VAL A 412 13.89 -19.64 -0.37
CA VAL A 412 14.61 -18.55 -1.05
C VAL A 412 13.77 -17.27 -1.06
N MET A 413 12.46 -17.40 -1.37
CA MET A 413 11.58 -16.23 -1.49
C MET A 413 11.34 -15.51 -0.16
N ALA A 414 11.31 -16.21 0.97
CA ALA A 414 11.08 -15.56 2.25
C ALA A 414 12.25 -14.64 2.68
N PRO A 415 13.52 -15.10 2.73
CA PRO A 415 14.63 -14.18 3.00
C PRO A 415 14.78 -13.10 1.93
N LEU A 416 14.59 -13.43 0.63
CA LEU A 416 14.65 -12.45 -0.45
C LEU A 416 13.61 -11.35 -0.28
N SER A 417 12.34 -11.68 0.01
CA SER A 417 11.29 -10.69 0.22
C SER A 417 11.53 -9.82 1.46
N PHE A 418 12.12 -10.38 2.53
CA PHE A 418 12.49 -9.62 3.71
C PHE A 418 13.61 -8.61 3.39
N VAL A 419 14.64 -9.04 2.67
CA VAL A 419 15.75 -8.18 2.22
C VAL A 419 15.24 -7.08 1.28
N LEU A 420 14.45 -7.43 0.27
CA LEU A 420 13.90 -6.46 -0.68
C LEU A 420 12.97 -5.45 0.00
N ALA A 421 12.14 -5.88 0.95
CA ALA A 421 11.32 -4.97 1.74
C ALA A 421 12.18 -4.02 2.58
N SER A 422 13.28 -4.50 3.17
CA SER A 422 14.22 -3.70 3.95
C SER A 422 14.96 -2.67 3.11
N LEU A 423 15.44 -3.06 1.94
CA LEU A 423 16.03 -2.15 0.96
C LEU A 423 15.00 -1.10 0.51
N ALA A 424 13.76 -1.50 0.23
CA ALA A 424 12.72 -0.59 -0.18
C ALA A 424 12.32 0.41 0.94
N ILE A 425 12.39 0.02 2.22
CA ILE A 425 12.26 0.95 3.36
C ILE A 425 13.40 1.98 3.35
N TYR A 426 14.63 1.55 3.10
CA TYR A 426 15.78 2.45 3.00
C TYR A 426 15.67 3.40 1.80
N TRP A 427 15.14 2.94 0.66
CA TRP A 427 14.94 3.74 -0.55
C TRP A 427 13.91 4.86 -0.40
N ALA A 428 13.12 4.86 0.68
CA ALA A 428 12.25 6.00 1.02
C ALA A 428 13.03 7.26 1.39
N MET A 429 14.35 7.14 1.56
CA MET A 429 15.32 8.18 1.88
C MET A 429 15.17 8.74 3.32
N TRP A 430 16.24 9.32 3.83
CA TRP A 430 16.21 10.14 5.04
C TRP A 430 15.56 11.51 4.74
N PRO A 431 14.74 12.12 5.63
CA PRO A 431 14.34 11.61 6.95
C PRO A 431 13.07 10.71 6.92
N THR A 432 12.40 10.55 5.79
CA THR A 432 11.08 9.89 5.67
C THR A 432 11.09 8.48 6.28
N THR A 433 12.16 7.69 6.05
CA THR A 433 12.32 6.36 6.66
C THR A 433 12.23 6.44 8.19
N ALA A 434 12.95 7.37 8.81
CA ALA A 434 12.96 7.51 10.27
C ALA A 434 11.64 8.08 10.82
N GLU A 435 11.03 9.03 10.13
CA GLU A 435 9.74 9.62 10.51
C GLU A 435 8.63 8.57 10.56
N VAL A 436 8.54 7.71 9.54
CA VAL A 436 7.56 6.63 9.50
C VAL A 436 7.83 5.59 10.58
N ILE A 437 9.09 5.19 10.78
CA ILE A 437 9.47 4.27 11.86
C ILE A 437 9.12 4.88 13.22
N LEU A 438 9.36 6.17 13.43
CA LEU A 438 8.98 6.87 14.65
C LEU A 438 7.47 6.84 14.88
N ILE A 439 6.65 7.13 13.85
CA ILE A 439 5.18 7.06 13.94
C ILE A 439 4.73 5.65 14.34
N ILE A 440 5.38 4.60 13.82
CA ILE A 440 5.07 3.22 14.18
C ILE A 440 5.46 2.94 15.64
N ILE A 441 6.64 3.37 16.08
CA ILE A 441 7.13 3.20 17.46
C ILE A 441 6.24 3.97 18.45
N LEU A 442 5.74 5.15 18.09
CA LEU A 442 4.81 5.93 18.90
C LEU A 442 3.47 5.21 19.16
N GLY A 443 3.16 4.16 18.43
CA GLY A 443 2.04 3.27 18.75
C GLY A 443 2.30 2.34 19.95
N LEU A 444 3.56 2.02 20.27
CA LEU A 444 3.90 1.06 21.34
C LEU A 444 3.41 1.46 22.74
N PRO A 445 3.44 2.72 23.16
CA PRO A 445 2.85 3.14 24.44
C PRO A 445 1.38 2.74 24.58
N ILE A 446 0.60 2.79 23.49
CA ILE A 446 -0.80 2.34 23.48
C ILE A 446 -0.87 0.84 23.80
N TYR A 447 -0.06 0.03 23.11
CA TYR A 447 0.00 -1.40 23.33
C TYR A 447 0.38 -1.74 24.78
N PHE A 448 1.46 -1.15 25.31
CA PHE A 448 1.92 -1.42 26.67
C PHE A 448 0.93 -0.97 27.73
N PHE A 449 0.20 0.12 27.50
CA PHE A 449 -0.88 0.54 28.40
C PHE A 449 -1.99 -0.50 28.51
N TYR A 450 -2.34 -1.16 27.37
CA TYR A 450 -3.36 -2.22 27.38
C TYR A 450 -2.84 -3.54 27.96
N GLU A 451 -1.59 -3.90 27.71
CA GLU A 451 -0.97 -5.06 28.37
C GLU A 451 -0.89 -4.88 29.90
N TYR A 452 -0.56 -3.68 30.38
CA TYR A 452 -0.62 -3.35 31.81
C TYR A 452 -2.02 -3.60 32.41
N ARG A 453 -3.08 -3.17 31.74
CA ARG A 453 -4.45 -3.40 32.17
C ARG A 453 -4.87 -4.87 32.17
N MET A 454 -4.22 -5.70 31.36
CA MET A 454 -4.44 -7.15 31.30
C MET A 454 -3.51 -7.95 32.23
N ASN A 455 -2.91 -7.30 33.23
CA ASN A 455 -1.98 -7.89 34.21
C ASN A 455 -0.77 -8.60 33.61
N TRP A 456 -0.20 -8.04 32.54
CA TRP A 456 1.06 -8.50 31.91
C TRP A 456 1.10 -10.01 31.62
N ARG A 457 0.01 -10.63 31.21
CA ARG A 457 -0.06 -12.06 30.93
C ARG A 457 0.87 -12.45 29.77
N ASN A 458 1.88 -13.27 30.09
CA ASN A 458 2.89 -13.77 29.16
C ASN A 458 3.81 -12.68 28.51
N THR A 459 3.93 -11.49 29.09
CA THR A 459 4.64 -10.36 28.53
C THR A 459 6.11 -10.68 28.20
N LYS A 460 6.82 -11.43 29.07
CA LYS A 460 8.22 -11.83 28.78
C LYS A 460 8.34 -12.61 27.47
N LYS A 461 7.43 -13.56 27.21
CA LYS A 461 7.41 -14.33 25.96
C LYS A 461 7.00 -13.45 24.75
N GLN A 462 6.07 -12.53 24.97
CA GLN A 462 5.62 -11.57 23.95
C GLN A 462 6.78 -10.64 23.52
N ILE A 463 7.50 -10.07 24.49
CA ILE A 463 8.66 -9.22 24.24
C ILE A 463 9.77 -10.04 23.57
N GLY A 464 10.10 -11.24 24.08
CA GLY A 464 11.13 -12.11 23.50
C GLY A 464 10.84 -12.50 22.04
N GLY A 465 9.55 -12.74 21.71
CA GLY A 465 9.14 -13.05 20.34
C GLY A 465 9.13 -11.88 19.38
N SER A 466 9.13 -10.63 19.87
CA SER A 466 8.86 -9.45 19.03
C SER A 466 9.90 -8.33 19.17
N LEU A 467 10.79 -8.36 20.15
CA LEU A 467 11.79 -7.31 20.37
C LEU A 467 12.69 -7.12 19.14
N TRP A 468 12.96 -8.19 18.43
CA TRP A 468 13.79 -8.17 17.24
C TRP A 468 13.33 -7.16 16.19
N ILE A 469 12.01 -7.03 15.95
CA ILE A 469 11.49 -6.10 14.93
C ILE A 469 11.65 -4.65 15.40
N ILE A 470 11.46 -4.36 16.68
CA ILE A 470 11.63 -3.01 17.22
C ILE A 470 13.08 -2.58 17.09
N VAL A 471 14.02 -3.44 17.52
CA VAL A 471 15.46 -3.19 17.37
C VAL A 471 15.82 -3.06 15.89
N TYR A 472 15.27 -3.92 15.03
CA TYR A 472 15.51 -3.87 13.59
C TYR A 472 15.07 -2.54 12.97
N LEU A 473 13.89 -2.05 13.29
CA LEU A 473 13.39 -0.76 12.79
C LEU A 473 14.28 0.40 13.25
N ILE A 474 14.74 0.38 14.50
CA ILE A 474 15.69 1.39 15.00
C ILE A 474 17.02 1.31 14.22
N VAL A 475 17.54 0.10 14.00
CA VAL A 475 18.77 -0.11 13.21
C VAL A 475 18.60 0.37 11.78
N LEU A 476 17.47 0.07 11.12
CA LEU A 476 17.18 0.59 9.78
C LEU A 476 17.13 2.12 9.74
N SER A 477 16.54 2.75 10.77
CA SER A 477 16.50 4.20 10.90
C SER A 477 17.92 4.79 11.03
N ILE A 478 18.77 4.18 11.84
CA ILE A 478 20.18 4.57 11.99
C ILE A 478 20.93 4.38 10.67
N LEU A 479 20.75 3.23 9.99
CA LEU A 479 21.39 2.97 8.71
C LEU A 479 20.95 3.96 7.63
N SER A 480 19.67 4.38 7.64
CA SER A 480 19.19 5.43 6.73
C SER A 480 19.86 6.78 7.01
N PHE A 481 20.10 7.12 8.30
CA PHE A 481 20.76 8.34 8.70
C PHE A 481 22.25 8.37 8.31
N ILE A 482 23.01 7.31 8.60
CA ILE A 482 24.44 7.23 8.30
C ILE A 482 24.74 6.77 6.86
N GLY A 483 23.73 6.36 6.12
CA GLY A 483 23.82 5.84 4.77
C GLY A 483 24.31 6.85 3.74
N SER A 484 24.24 6.47 2.48
CA SER A 484 24.80 7.28 1.39
C SER A 484 24.02 8.58 1.15
N LYS A 485 24.71 9.58 0.59
CA LYS A 485 24.14 10.89 0.21
C LYS A 485 23.05 10.75 -0.87
N GLU A 486 23.14 9.72 -1.69
CA GLU A 486 22.16 9.38 -2.73
C GLU A 486 20.77 9.12 -2.14
N PHE A 487 20.71 8.63 -0.90
CA PHE A 487 19.49 8.44 -0.10
C PHE A 487 19.36 9.48 1.02
N LYS A 488 19.99 10.66 0.86
CA LYS A 488 19.97 11.79 1.79
C LYS A 488 20.54 11.50 3.18
N GLY A 489 21.34 10.44 3.35
CA GLY A 489 22.09 10.13 4.57
C GLY A 489 23.36 10.96 4.70
N LEU A 490 24.07 10.79 5.85
CA LEU A 490 25.34 11.48 6.16
C LEU A 490 26.53 11.02 5.30
N ASN A 491 26.35 10.04 4.42
CA ASN A 491 27.41 9.47 3.56
C ASN A 491 28.59 8.84 4.33
N MET A 492 28.34 8.33 5.54
CA MET A 492 29.32 7.54 6.26
C MET A 492 29.51 6.15 5.62
N ILE A 493 28.44 5.60 5.05
CA ILE A 493 28.46 4.39 4.23
C ILE A 493 28.08 4.81 2.80
N HIS A 494 29.06 4.70 1.88
CA HIS A 494 28.89 5.15 0.50
C HIS A 494 28.08 4.13 -0.33
N TYR A 495 27.34 4.63 -1.33
CA TYR A 495 26.72 3.79 -2.33
C TYR A 495 27.79 3.09 -3.22
N PRO A 496 27.66 1.81 -3.53
CA PRO A 496 26.57 0.87 -3.19
C PRO A 496 26.83 0.01 -1.92
N PHE A 497 27.84 0.31 -1.12
CA PHE A 497 28.19 -0.47 0.08
C PHE A 497 27.10 -0.43 1.16
N ASP A 498 26.33 0.66 1.23
CA ASP A 498 25.17 0.79 2.07
C ASP A 498 24.15 -0.36 1.85
N PHE A 499 23.91 -0.75 0.58
CA PHE A 499 23.04 -1.89 0.27
C PHE A 499 23.57 -3.21 0.83
N ILE A 500 24.88 -3.44 0.74
CA ILE A 500 25.51 -4.66 1.29
C ILE A 500 25.31 -4.72 2.81
N VAL A 501 25.49 -3.61 3.50
CA VAL A 501 25.28 -3.53 4.95
C VAL A 501 23.82 -3.83 5.30
N ILE A 502 22.86 -3.22 4.57
CA ILE A 502 21.43 -3.46 4.79
C ILE A 502 21.06 -4.92 4.52
N ILE A 503 21.57 -5.53 3.46
CA ILE A 503 21.34 -6.94 3.13
C ILE A 503 21.82 -7.85 4.27
N ILE A 504 23.04 -7.63 4.76
CA ILE A 504 23.61 -8.43 5.86
C ILE A 504 22.77 -8.28 7.12
N VAL A 505 22.46 -7.05 7.51
CA VAL A 505 21.64 -6.75 8.70
C VAL A 505 20.24 -7.34 8.55
N ALA A 506 19.62 -7.21 7.38
CA ALA A 506 18.30 -7.79 7.11
C ALA A 506 18.30 -9.31 7.25
N LEU A 507 19.31 -10.01 6.72
CA LEU A 507 19.43 -11.47 6.86
C LEU A 507 19.61 -11.90 8.31
N ILE A 508 20.41 -11.16 9.10
CA ILE A 508 20.60 -11.43 10.54
C ILE A 508 19.25 -11.32 11.26
N PHE A 509 18.52 -10.20 11.07
CA PHE A 509 17.24 -9.99 11.75
C PHE A 509 16.13 -10.90 11.22
N TYR A 510 16.14 -11.26 9.93
CA TYR A 510 15.27 -12.29 9.37
C TYR A 510 15.48 -13.64 10.09
N TYR A 511 16.73 -14.07 10.29
CA TYR A 511 17.03 -15.30 11.00
C TYR A 511 16.56 -15.22 12.45
N ILE A 512 16.86 -14.14 13.17
CA ILE A 512 16.38 -13.91 14.54
C ILE A 512 14.85 -13.97 14.57
N GLY A 513 14.17 -13.29 13.65
CA GLY A 513 12.71 -13.28 13.55
C GLY A 513 12.12 -14.68 13.32
N THR A 514 12.72 -15.50 12.45
CA THR A 514 12.23 -16.87 12.20
C THR A 514 12.46 -17.84 13.37
N THR A 515 13.39 -17.55 14.27
CA THR A 515 13.72 -18.39 15.43
C THR A 515 13.06 -17.94 16.73
N SER A 516 12.58 -16.70 16.81
CA SER A 516 11.95 -16.13 17.99
C SER A 516 10.44 -16.51 18.14
N SER A 517 9.90 -17.32 17.23
CA SER A 517 8.52 -17.81 17.29
C SER A 517 8.27 -18.72 18.49
N PHE A 518 7.07 -18.68 19.07
CA PHE A 518 6.68 -19.48 20.21
C PHE A 518 5.20 -19.89 20.18
N GLU A 519 4.86 -21.00 20.85
CA GLU A 519 3.47 -21.41 21.03
C GLU A 519 2.71 -20.43 21.94
N SER A 520 1.71 -19.80 21.37
CA SER A 520 0.84 -18.85 22.05
C SER A 520 -0.62 -19.31 22.00
N VAL A 521 -1.50 -18.61 22.71
CA VAL A 521 -2.97 -18.80 22.61
C VAL A 521 -3.41 -18.54 21.16
N TYR A 522 -2.76 -17.61 20.47
CA TYR A 522 -3.05 -17.27 19.07
C TYR A 522 -2.65 -18.40 18.11
N PHE A 523 -1.54 -19.10 18.36
CA PHE A 523 -1.15 -20.27 17.59
C PHE A 523 -2.19 -21.41 17.72
N ARG A 524 -2.64 -21.68 18.95
CA ARG A 524 -3.70 -22.68 19.19
C ARG A 524 -5.00 -22.31 18.50
N ARG A 525 -5.34 -21.01 18.46
CA ARG A 525 -6.50 -20.52 17.70
C ARG A 525 -6.30 -20.75 16.19
N ALA A 526 -5.12 -20.43 15.65
CA ALA A 526 -4.78 -20.67 14.25
C ALA A 526 -4.89 -22.16 13.88
N THR A 527 -4.41 -23.06 14.73
CA THR A 527 -4.55 -24.51 14.54
C THR A 527 -6.01 -24.94 14.43
N ARG A 528 -6.87 -24.48 15.34
CA ARG A 528 -8.32 -24.78 15.29
C ARG A 528 -8.99 -24.28 14.01
N ILE A 529 -8.61 -23.08 13.53
CA ILE A 529 -9.13 -22.50 12.29
C ILE A 529 -8.72 -23.37 11.10
N ASN A 530 -7.45 -23.77 11.05
CA ASN A 530 -6.91 -24.62 9.99
C ASN A 530 -7.55 -26.01 9.98
N THR A 531 -7.83 -26.60 11.15
CA THR A 531 -8.56 -27.88 11.26
C THR A 531 -9.96 -27.77 10.66
N LYS A 532 -10.73 -26.72 11.02
CA LYS A 532 -12.08 -26.51 10.46
C LYS A 532 -12.04 -26.34 8.94
N MET A 533 -11.06 -25.61 8.40
CA MET A 533 -10.87 -25.47 6.95
C MET A 533 -10.59 -26.85 6.30
N ARG A 534 -9.76 -27.69 6.91
CA ARG A 534 -9.49 -29.05 6.41
C ARG A 534 -10.76 -29.89 6.35
N GLU A 535 -11.59 -29.82 7.36
CA GLU A 535 -12.89 -30.55 7.42
C GLU A 535 -13.83 -30.06 6.31
N SER A 536 -13.91 -28.74 6.04
CA SER A 536 -14.73 -28.21 4.95
C SER A 536 -14.26 -28.68 3.57
N LEU A 537 -12.96 -28.66 3.32
CA LEU A 537 -12.39 -29.16 2.05
C LEU A 537 -12.65 -30.66 1.83
N ASN A 538 -12.57 -31.47 2.88
CA ASN A 538 -12.86 -32.90 2.79
C ASN A 538 -14.35 -33.19 2.52
N ASN A 539 -15.26 -32.38 3.06
CA ASN A 539 -16.69 -32.51 2.83
C ASN A 539 -17.08 -32.09 1.40
N GLU A 540 -16.48 -31.02 0.87
CA GLU A 540 -16.70 -30.61 -0.53
C GLU A 540 -16.21 -31.66 -1.52
N SER A 541 -15.06 -32.31 -1.25
CA SER A 541 -14.55 -33.40 -2.11
C SER A 541 -15.47 -34.64 -2.11
N LYS A 542 -16.15 -34.93 -0.99
CA LYS A 542 -17.11 -36.04 -0.89
C LYS A 542 -18.48 -35.75 -1.54
N SER A 543 -18.85 -34.47 -1.66
CA SER A 543 -20.12 -34.08 -2.30
C SER A 543 -20.01 -33.92 -3.82
N SER A 544 -18.81 -33.93 -4.36
CA SER A 544 -18.51 -33.84 -5.80
C SER A 544 -18.32 -35.20 -6.47
N HIS A 545 -18.35 -36.30 -5.71
CA HIS A 545 -18.45 -37.70 -6.13
C HIS A 545 -19.85 -38.24 -5.84
#